data_a2d3630276821438bb69331499fc7db9
#
_entry.id   a2d3630276821438bb69331499fc7db9
#
_cell.length_a   1.000
_cell.length_b   1.000
_cell.length_c   1.000
_cell.angle_alpha   90.00
_cell.angle_beta   90.00
_cell.angle_gamma   90.00
#
_symmetry.space_group_name_H-M   'P 1'
#
loop_
_entity.id
_entity.type
_entity.pdbx_description
1 polymer ?
#
loop_
_entity_poly.entity_id
_entity_poly.type
_entity_poly.pdbx_seq_one_letter_code
_entity_poly.pdbx_strand_id
1 'polypeptide(L)'
;LIKIANLPFVDQIKPVVGYTRTSSLEYSDIDPSSRDFDYGNALEQIEQINVRELHEQGYTGNGVRILVMDTGFSLTHNSLLGINVIEQWDVLKNDQETADETEQEVAVNQDYHGTAVLSTIASNAPGEFMGVAFNAEFLLAKTEDVAQEVQLEEDNYVAGLEWGEENGADVVSTSLGYLDWYEYSDMDGNTAVTTIGVDIAASLGVVCVTAAGNSGSSSWYYIIAPADADSVISVGAVDDNDIIATFSSHGPTSDGRIKPEVCARGRQTWCVNPNSNTNYSRLSGTSLACPLVAGAAALIIQARPDWSAMEVREAMMMSASNADNPDNTYGYG
;
A
#
# COMPACT_ATOMS: atom_id res chain seq x y z
N LEU A 1 -7.49 2.59 30.49
CA LEU A 1 -7.63 4.00 30.11
C LEU A 1 -7.24 4.95 31.25
N ILE A 2 -7.86 4.91 32.42
CA ILE A 2 -7.55 5.82 33.56
C ILE A 2 -6.08 5.75 34.01
N LYS A 3 -5.43 4.59 33.92
CA LYS A 3 -4.00 4.45 34.26
C LYS A 3 -3.08 5.05 33.19
N ILE A 4 -3.47 5.01 31.93
CA ILE A 4 -2.70 5.56 30.81
C ILE A 4 -2.80 7.08 30.81
N ALA A 5 -4.01 7.65 31.02
CA ALA A 5 -4.24 9.09 31.10
C ALA A 5 -3.41 9.83 32.19
N ASN A 6 -2.86 9.10 33.16
CA ASN A 6 -2.06 9.67 34.24
C ASN A 6 -0.55 9.51 34.06
N LEU A 7 -0.09 8.99 32.91
CA LEU A 7 1.32 8.92 32.60
C LEU A 7 1.85 10.30 32.23
N PRO A 8 3.05 10.70 32.69
CA PRO A 8 3.56 12.07 32.57
C PRO A 8 3.89 12.50 31.11
N PHE A 9 3.84 11.57 30.16
CA PHE A 9 4.09 11.80 28.73
C PHE A 9 2.82 11.67 27.89
N VAL A 10 1.64 11.45 28.50
CA VAL A 10 0.36 11.41 27.80
C VAL A 10 -0.32 12.77 27.93
N ASP A 11 -0.38 13.50 26.85
CA ASP A 11 -0.97 14.85 26.82
C ASP A 11 -2.49 14.79 26.66
N GLN A 12 -3.00 13.87 25.85
CA GLN A 12 -4.43 13.70 25.62
C GLN A 12 -4.81 12.26 25.28
N ILE A 13 -5.94 11.78 25.82
CA ILE A 13 -6.63 10.57 25.37
C ILE A 13 -7.96 11.01 24.77
N LYS A 14 -8.17 10.75 23.49
CA LYS A 14 -9.46 10.92 22.82
C LYS A 14 -10.17 9.57 22.67
N PRO A 15 -11.49 9.51 22.82
CA PRO A 15 -12.22 8.31 22.42
C PRO A 15 -12.13 8.19 20.89
N VAL A 16 -11.71 7.03 20.42
CA VAL A 16 -11.84 6.67 19.00
C VAL A 16 -13.33 6.47 18.74
N VAL A 17 -13.91 7.36 17.95
CA VAL A 17 -15.31 7.25 17.52
C VAL A 17 -15.30 6.45 16.23
N GLY A 18 -15.75 5.21 16.29
CA GLY A 18 -16.02 4.43 15.08
C GLY A 18 -17.18 5.08 14.30
N TYR A 19 -16.89 5.58 13.12
CA TYR A 19 -17.92 6.01 12.18
C TYR A 19 -18.35 4.80 11.35
N THR A 20 -19.61 4.36 11.53
CA THR A 20 -20.21 3.51 10.50
C THR A 20 -20.58 4.42 9.33
N ARG A 21 -19.85 4.28 8.23
CA ARG A 21 -20.18 4.92 6.96
C ARG A 21 -21.53 4.35 6.49
N THR A 22 -22.61 5.13 6.56
CA THR A 22 -23.83 4.83 5.82
C THR A 22 -23.58 5.22 4.36
N SER A 23 -23.04 4.30 3.57
CA SER A 23 -22.94 4.50 2.14
C SER A 23 -24.33 4.44 1.53
N SER A 24 -24.91 5.59 1.22
CA SER A 24 -26.00 5.67 0.26
C SER A 24 -25.40 5.67 -1.15
N LEU A 25 -24.79 4.54 -1.55
CA LEU A 25 -24.46 4.33 -2.95
C LEU A 25 -25.78 4.00 -3.67
N GLU A 26 -26.33 4.98 -4.39
CA GLU A 26 -27.33 4.66 -5.41
C GLU A 26 -26.62 3.87 -6.49
N TYR A 27 -26.95 2.59 -6.57
CA TYR A 27 -26.58 1.73 -7.71
C TYR A 27 -27.23 2.32 -8.96
N SER A 28 -26.46 2.99 -9.79
CA SER A 28 -26.86 3.18 -11.18
C SER A 28 -26.60 1.87 -11.90
N ASP A 29 -27.65 1.25 -12.47
CA ASP A 29 -27.52 0.14 -13.41
C ASP A 29 -26.68 0.61 -14.61
N ILE A 30 -25.36 0.39 -14.54
CA ILE A 30 -24.45 0.66 -15.64
C ILE A 30 -24.33 -0.66 -16.41
N ASP A 31 -24.72 -0.63 -17.69
CA ASP A 31 -24.58 -1.77 -18.60
C ASP A 31 -23.12 -2.25 -18.64
N PRO A 32 -22.79 -3.47 -18.15
CA PRO A 32 -21.43 -3.99 -18.14
C PRO A 32 -20.85 -4.20 -19.55
N SER A 33 -21.70 -4.26 -20.58
CA SER A 33 -21.32 -4.68 -21.94
C SER A 33 -20.53 -3.66 -22.76
N SER A 34 -20.20 -2.48 -22.20
CA SER A 34 -19.54 -1.38 -22.96
C SER A 34 -18.23 -0.84 -22.37
N ARG A 35 -17.65 -1.50 -21.36
CA ARG A 35 -16.42 -1.02 -20.73
C ARG A 35 -15.19 -1.80 -21.22
N ASP A 36 -14.66 -1.39 -22.35
CA ASP A 36 -13.33 -1.82 -22.78
C ASP A 36 -12.32 -0.78 -22.29
N PHE A 37 -11.62 -1.10 -21.18
CA PHE A 37 -10.56 -0.25 -20.67
C PHE A 37 -9.27 -0.53 -21.42
N ASP A 38 -8.69 0.51 -22.02
CA ASP A 38 -7.35 0.42 -22.60
C ASP A 38 -6.30 0.73 -21.54
N TYR A 39 -5.71 -0.30 -20.95
CA TYR A 39 -4.73 -0.19 -19.87
C TYR A 39 -3.35 0.28 -20.33
N GLY A 40 -3.08 0.31 -21.64
CA GLY A 40 -1.77 0.63 -22.17
C GLY A 40 -0.68 -0.26 -21.57
N ASN A 41 0.38 0.37 -21.06
CA ASN A 41 1.52 -0.36 -20.47
C ASN A 41 1.17 -1.17 -19.22
N ALA A 42 0.07 -0.87 -18.52
CA ALA A 42 -0.31 -1.56 -17.29
C ALA A 42 -1.02 -2.90 -17.54
N LEU A 43 -1.40 -3.24 -18.76
CA LEU A 43 -2.26 -4.38 -19.07
C LEU A 43 -1.79 -5.69 -18.42
N GLU A 44 -0.52 -6.05 -18.61
CA GLU A 44 0.00 -7.33 -18.12
C GLU A 44 -0.06 -7.46 -16.59
N GLN A 45 0.26 -6.39 -15.84
CA GLN A 45 0.21 -6.39 -14.39
C GLN A 45 -1.22 -6.35 -13.83
N ILE A 46 -2.16 -5.77 -14.55
CA ILE A 46 -3.59 -5.77 -14.23
C ILE A 46 -4.20 -7.16 -14.45
N GLU A 47 -3.87 -7.81 -15.57
CA GLU A 47 -4.34 -9.17 -15.88
C GLU A 47 -3.76 -10.21 -14.93
N GLN A 48 -2.49 -10.09 -14.53
CA GLN A 48 -1.80 -11.03 -13.64
C GLN A 48 -2.49 -11.16 -12.26
N ILE A 49 -3.12 -10.10 -11.77
CA ILE A 49 -3.86 -10.11 -10.50
C ILE A 49 -5.38 -10.18 -10.69
N ASN A 50 -5.87 -10.51 -11.89
CA ASN A 50 -7.28 -10.66 -12.25
C ASN A 50 -8.17 -9.42 -12.00
N VAL A 51 -7.59 -8.24 -11.94
CA VAL A 51 -8.29 -6.98 -11.67
C VAL A 51 -9.17 -6.55 -12.85
N ARG A 52 -8.80 -6.93 -14.09
CA ARG A 52 -9.57 -6.61 -15.29
C ARG A 52 -11.04 -7.02 -15.16
N GLU A 53 -11.31 -8.21 -14.63
CA GLU A 53 -12.67 -8.72 -14.47
C GLU A 53 -13.49 -7.87 -13.48
N LEU A 54 -12.86 -7.33 -12.44
CA LEU A 54 -13.51 -6.41 -11.51
C LEU A 54 -13.82 -5.06 -12.17
N HIS A 55 -12.90 -4.54 -12.98
CA HIS A 55 -13.12 -3.31 -13.74
C HIS A 55 -14.29 -3.45 -14.74
N GLU A 56 -14.37 -4.57 -15.46
CA GLU A 56 -15.47 -4.88 -16.37
C GLU A 56 -16.83 -4.92 -15.65
N GLN A 57 -16.85 -5.34 -14.36
CA GLN A 57 -18.02 -5.29 -13.49
C GLN A 57 -18.29 -3.89 -12.91
N GLY A 58 -17.38 -2.93 -13.12
CA GLY A 58 -17.54 -1.55 -12.69
C GLY A 58 -16.88 -1.19 -11.38
N TYR A 59 -16.12 -2.09 -10.79
CA TYR A 59 -15.34 -1.81 -9.58
C TYR A 59 -14.01 -1.18 -9.97
N THR A 60 -13.80 0.08 -9.63
CA THR A 60 -12.63 0.89 -10.03
C THR A 60 -12.03 1.66 -8.85
N GLY A 61 -12.46 1.35 -7.63
CA GLY A 61 -12.08 2.03 -6.39
C GLY A 61 -12.98 3.20 -6.00
N ASN A 62 -14.03 3.50 -6.78
CA ASN A 62 -14.91 4.65 -6.52
C ASN A 62 -15.55 4.58 -5.13
N GLY A 63 -15.41 5.67 -4.36
CA GLY A 63 -15.93 5.78 -3.00
C GLY A 63 -15.08 5.09 -1.92
N VAL A 64 -13.92 4.53 -2.28
CA VAL A 64 -12.94 3.96 -1.34
C VAL A 64 -11.76 4.90 -1.21
N ARG A 65 -11.30 5.13 0.02
CA ARG A 65 -10.19 6.02 0.33
C ARG A 65 -8.92 5.24 0.63
N ILE A 66 -7.87 5.51 -0.14
CA ILE A 66 -6.56 4.86 0.00
C ILE A 66 -5.57 5.87 0.56
N LEU A 67 -5.01 5.58 1.74
CA LEU A 67 -3.82 6.25 2.23
C LEU A 67 -2.59 5.63 1.56
N VAL A 68 -1.76 6.45 0.93
CA VAL A 68 -0.41 6.04 0.47
C VAL A 68 0.62 6.76 1.32
N MET A 69 1.48 6.00 2.00
CA MET A 69 2.59 6.53 2.78
C MET A 69 3.90 6.16 2.11
N ASP A 70 4.75 7.16 1.86
CA ASP A 70 5.99 6.98 1.11
C ASP A 70 6.93 8.19 1.29
N THR A 71 7.95 8.29 0.44
CA THR A 71 8.99 9.33 0.46
C THR A 71 8.52 10.70 -0.04
N GLY A 72 7.35 10.80 -0.64
CA GLY A 72 6.77 12.01 -1.24
C GLY A 72 6.13 11.73 -2.60
N PHE A 73 5.42 12.72 -3.16
CA PHE A 73 4.57 12.50 -4.34
C PHE A 73 4.56 13.71 -5.28
N SER A 74 5.05 13.53 -6.50
CA SER A 74 4.85 14.48 -7.59
C SER A 74 3.61 14.13 -8.40
N LEU A 75 2.66 15.04 -8.49
CA LEU A 75 1.42 14.86 -9.25
C LEU A 75 1.49 15.48 -10.65
N THR A 76 2.68 15.80 -11.14
CA THR A 76 2.87 16.52 -12.41
C THR A 76 2.80 15.64 -13.65
N HIS A 77 2.89 14.31 -13.50
CA HIS A 77 2.79 13.39 -14.63
C HIS A 77 1.37 13.36 -15.21
N ASN A 78 1.25 13.34 -16.54
CA ASN A 78 -0.05 13.42 -17.24
C ASN A 78 -1.08 12.38 -16.77
N SER A 79 -0.64 11.17 -16.43
CA SER A 79 -1.54 10.11 -15.95
C SER A 79 -1.97 10.27 -14.48
N LEU A 80 -1.33 11.18 -13.74
CA LEU A 80 -1.68 11.54 -12.37
C LEU A 80 -2.46 12.87 -12.29
N LEU A 81 -2.54 13.61 -13.39
CA LEU A 81 -3.33 14.83 -13.42
C LEU A 81 -4.82 14.51 -13.22
N GLY A 82 -5.41 15.09 -12.18
CA GLY A 82 -6.84 14.95 -11.90
C GLY A 82 -7.25 13.67 -11.19
N ILE A 83 -6.32 12.90 -10.66
CA ILE A 83 -6.66 11.88 -9.65
C ILE A 83 -7.30 12.54 -8.42
N ASN A 84 -8.12 11.82 -7.70
CA ASN A 84 -8.91 12.40 -6.61
C ASN A 84 -8.11 12.42 -5.29
N VAL A 85 -7.17 13.35 -5.14
CA VAL A 85 -6.44 13.57 -3.88
C VAL A 85 -7.31 14.42 -2.95
N ILE A 86 -7.68 13.85 -1.81
CA ILE A 86 -8.52 14.49 -0.79
C ILE A 86 -7.68 15.40 0.09
N GLU A 87 -6.54 14.90 0.57
CA GLU A 87 -5.64 15.65 1.44
C GLU A 87 -4.21 15.10 1.34
N GLN A 88 -3.23 15.94 1.66
CA GLN A 88 -1.82 15.60 1.71
C GLN A 88 -1.22 16.07 3.02
N TRP A 89 -0.22 15.34 3.52
CA TRP A 89 0.55 15.73 4.69
C TRP A 89 2.02 15.34 4.57
N ASP A 90 2.91 16.32 4.61
CA ASP A 90 4.34 16.10 4.85
C ASP A 90 4.56 16.05 6.37
N VAL A 91 4.76 14.83 6.90
CA VAL A 91 5.00 14.61 8.33
C VAL A 91 6.34 15.20 8.76
N LEU A 92 7.33 15.21 7.86
CA LEU A 92 8.70 15.68 8.13
C LEU A 92 8.75 17.19 8.37
N LYS A 93 7.96 17.95 7.60
CA LYS A 93 7.89 19.41 7.67
C LYS A 93 6.63 19.91 8.39
N ASN A 94 5.67 19.02 8.60
CA ASN A 94 4.36 19.32 9.16
C ASN A 94 3.58 20.36 8.33
N ASP A 95 3.51 20.13 7.02
CA ASP A 95 2.74 20.94 6.07
C ASP A 95 1.94 20.07 5.09
N GLN A 96 1.44 20.61 3.99
CA GLN A 96 0.57 19.91 3.03
C GLN A 96 1.25 19.69 1.67
N GLU A 97 2.56 19.98 1.52
CA GLU A 97 3.27 19.76 0.26
C GLU A 97 4.10 18.50 0.34
N THR A 98 3.71 17.49 -0.43
CA THR A 98 4.39 16.19 -0.42
C THR A 98 5.37 16.01 -1.58
N ALA A 99 5.40 16.95 -2.54
CA ALA A 99 6.42 16.96 -3.60
C ALA A 99 7.75 17.55 -3.12
N ASP A 100 8.78 17.49 -3.96
CA ASP A 100 10.07 18.11 -3.70
C ASP A 100 9.94 19.65 -3.66
N GLU A 101 10.24 20.28 -2.54
CA GLU A 101 10.18 21.73 -2.35
C GLU A 101 11.56 22.40 -2.28
N THR A 102 12.58 21.67 -1.88
CA THR A 102 13.93 22.22 -1.64
C THR A 102 14.95 21.69 -2.63
N GLU A 103 16.05 22.43 -2.83
CA GLU A 103 17.17 21.95 -3.65
C GLU A 103 17.76 20.63 -3.12
N GLN A 104 17.66 20.38 -1.82
CA GLN A 104 18.13 19.14 -1.19
C GLN A 104 17.23 17.97 -1.56
N GLU A 105 15.93 18.12 -1.45
CA GLU A 105 14.97 17.08 -1.85
C GLU A 105 15.09 16.74 -3.34
N VAL A 106 15.14 17.77 -4.20
CA VAL A 106 15.36 17.59 -5.64
C VAL A 106 16.68 16.85 -5.92
N ALA A 107 17.75 17.17 -5.18
CA ALA A 107 19.06 16.53 -5.39
C ALA A 107 19.07 15.03 -5.07
N VAL A 108 18.22 14.58 -4.15
CA VAL A 108 18.08 13.16 -3.78
C VAL A 108 16.89 12.49 -4.45
N ASN A 109 16.08 13.22 -5.24
CA ASN A 109 14.82 12.77 -5.82
C ASN A 109 13.89 12.22 -4.72
N GLN A 110 13.58 13.03 -3.74
CA GLN A 110 12.83 12.66 -2.54
C GLN A 110 11.45 12.07 -2.89
N ASP A 111 10.71 12.68 -3.83
CA ASP A 111 9.38 12.24 -4.25
C ASP A 111 9.37 11.11 -5.29
N TYR A 112 10.54 10.60 -5.70
CA TYR A 112 10.67 9.65 -6.80
C TYR A 112 9.93 8.34 -6.53
N HIS A 113 10.22 7.72 -5.38
CA HIS A 113 9.72 6.39 -5.05
C HIS A 113 8.20 6.42 -4.84
N GLY A 114 7.68 7.33 -4.02
CA GLY A 114 6.24 7.45 -3.77
C GLY A 114 5.44 7.80 -5.01
N THR A 115 5.97 8.63 -5.92
CA THR A 115 5.33 8.93 -7.20
C THR A 115 5.20 7.67 -8.07
N ALA A 116 6.25 6.86 -8.16
CA ALA A 116 6.21 5.60 -8.90
C ALA A 116 5.19 4.63 -8.31
N VAL A 117 5.19 4.46 -6.99
CA VAL A 117 4.26 3.63 -6.22
C VAL A 117 2.81 4.08 -6.43
N LEU A 118 2.52 5.35 -6.17
CA LEU A 118 1.17 5.93 -6.35
C LEU A 118 0.63 5.69 -7.76
N SER A 119 1.50 5.79 -8.76
CA SER A 119 1.07 5.66 -10.16
C SER A 119 0.46 4.31 -10.48
N THR A 120 0.92 3.23 -9.83
CA THR A 120 0.40 1.88 -10.08
C THR A 120 -1.02 1.68 -9.54
N ILE A 121 -1.43 2.50 -8.57
CA ILE A 121 -2.80 2.49 -8.02
C ILE A 121 -3.68 3.50 -8.76
N ALA A 122 -3.19 4.73 -8.93
CA ALA A 122 -3.99 5.92 -9.16
C ALA A 122 -4.04 6.40 -10.61
N SER A 123 -3.03 6.06 -11.44
CA SER A 123 -2.94 6.59 -12.81
C SER A 123 -4.21 6.38 -13.60
N ASN A 124 -4.64 7.41 -14.35
CA ASN A 124 -5.84 7.39 -15.18
C ASN A 124 -5.57 8.04 -16.54
N ALA A 125 -4.89 7.29 -17.40
CA ALA A 125 -4.58 7.69 -18.79
C ALA A 125 -4.92 6.53 -19.74
N PRO A 126 -6.19 6.38 -20.16
CA PRO A 126 -6.61 5.32 -21.08
C PRO A 126 -5.78 5.28 -22.35
N GLY A 127 -5.32 4.10 -22.73
CA GLY A 127 -4.43 3.88 -23.89
C GLY A 127 -2.93 4.06 -23.58
N GLU A 128 -2.58 4.63 -22.43
CA GLU A 128 -1.19 4.84 -22.02
C GLU A 128 -0.85 4.06 -20.75
N PHE A 129 -1.55 4.34 -19.65
CA PHE A 129 -1.33 3.69 -18.35
C PHE A 129 -2.53 3.90 -17.42
N MET A 130 -3.13 2.81 -16.93
CA MET A 130 -4.20 2.83 -15.95
C MET A 130 -3.79 2.06 -14.70
N GLY A 131 -3.92 2.68 -13.54
CA GLY A 131 -3.70 2.06 -12.24
C GLY A 131 -4.86 1.15 -11.83
N VAL A 132 -4.65 0.39 -10.74
CA VAL A 132 -5.61 -0.61 -10.26
C VAL A 132 -6.89 0.02 -9.72
N ALA A 133 -6.79 1.12 -8.98
CA ALA A 133 -7.95 1.79 -8.35
C ALA A 133 -8.03 3.27 -8.79
N PHE A 134 -8.02 3.49 -10.10
CA PHE A 134 -7.91 4.81 -10.73
C PHE A 134 -9.06 5.79 -10.41
N ASN A 135 -10.14 5.34 -9.80
CA ASN A 135 -11.25 6.18 -9.33
C ASN A 135 -11.37 6.25 -7.80
N ALA A 136 -10.37 5.76 -7.07
CA ALA A 136 -10.32 5.89 -5.61
C ALA A 136 -10.08 7.34 -5.17
N GLU A 137 -10.36 7.59 -3.88
CA GLU A 137 -9.94 8.79 -3.17
C GLU A 137 -8.56 8.55 -2.57
N PHE A 138 -7.66 9.55 -2.62
CA PHE A 138 -6.30 9.38 -2.10
C PHE A 138 -6.02 10.36 -0.96
N LEU A 139 -5.41 9.82 0.10
CA LEU A 139 -4.68 10.54 1.12
C LEU A 139 -3.19 10.26 0.90
N LEU A 140 -2.36 11.28 0.86
CA LEU A 140 -0.93 11.13 0.60
C LEU A 140 -0.14 11.62 1.81
N ALA A 141 0.68 10.76 2.43
CA ALA A 141 1.51 11.14 3.56
C ALA A 141 3.00 10.88 3.25
N LYS A 142 3.82 11.93 3.33
CA LYS A 142 5.27 11.86 3.22
C LYS A 142 5.86 11.61 4.59
N THR A 143 6.36 10.39 4.82
CA THR A 143 6.83 9.93 6.14
C THR A 143 8.31 9.61 6.20
N GLU A 144 8.99 9.52 5.05
CA GLU A 144 10.38 9.09 4.91
C GLU A 144 11.27 10.19 4.33
N ASP A 145 12.49 10.32 4.86
CA ASP A 145 13.56 11.18 4.32
C ASP A 145 14.63 10.28 3.66
N VAL A 146 14.67 10.24 2.32
CA VAL A 146 15.63 9.39 1.59
C VAL A 146 17.10 9.72 1.83
N ALA A 147 17.41 10.84 2.49
CA ALA A 147 18.78 11.24 2.82
C ALA A 147 19.31 10.55 4.09
N GLN A 148 18.46 9.89 4.87
CA GLN A 148 18.82 9.24 6.13
C GLN A 148 17.92 8.03 6.38
N GLU A 149 18.35 7.15 7.30
CA GLU A 149 17.60 6.01 7.80
C GLU A 149 17.70 6.04 9.32
N VAL A 150 16.63 6.44 10.00
CA VAL A 150 16.62 6.67 11.45
C VAL A 150 15.33 6.16 12.09
N GLN A 151 15.39 5.74 13.35
CA GLN A 151 14.21 5.23 14.07
C GLN A 151 13.05 6.22 14.17
N LEU A 152 13.28 7.51 14.01
CA LEU A 152 12.22 8.52 13.99
C LEU A 152 11.23 8.30 12.83
N GLU A 153 11.65 7.64 11.76
CA GLU A 153 10.79 7.34 10.61
C GLU A 153 9.68 6.37 10.97
N GLU A 154 9.89 5.48 11.94
CA GLU A 154 8.81 4.66 12.47
C GLU A 154 7.74 5.48 13.22
N ASP A 155 8.16 6.53 13.96
CA ASP A 155 7.22 7.45 14.61
C ASP A 155 6.44 8.27 13.55
N ASN A 156 7.13 8.72 12.49
CA ASN A 156 6.50 9.40 11.36
C ASN A 156 5.50 8.49 10.62
N TYR A 157 5.88 7.22 10.42
CA TYR A 157 5.01 6.19 9.85
C TYR A 157 3.72 6.04 10.65
N VAL A 158 3.83 5.89 11.97
CA VAL A 158 2.67 5.77 12.86
C VAL A 158 1.83 7.03 12.86
N ALA A 159 2.46 8.22 12.85
CA ALA A 159 1.74 9.50 12.75
C ALA A 159 0.96 9.60 11.43
N GLY A 160 1.58 9.23 10.30
CA GLY A 160 0.91 9.16 9.00
C GLY A 160 -0.26 8.19 8.97
N LEU A 161 -0.10 7.04 9.62
CA LEU A 161 -1.14 6.01 9.73
C LEU A 161 -2.34 6.49 10.57
N GLU A 162 -2.07 7.12 11.73
CA GLU A 162 -3.10 7.71 12.59
C GLU A 162 -3.85 8.83 11.86
N TRP A 163 -3.11 9.72 11.17
CA TRP A 163 -3.72 10.77 10.36
C TRP A 163 -4.61 10.21 9.25
N GLY A 164 -4.18 9.15 8.57
CA GLY A 164 -4.97 8.51 7.53
C GLY A 164 -6.25 7.88 8.06
N GLU A 165 -6.19 7.20 9.21
CA GLU A 165 -7.36 6.64 9.89
C GLU A 165 -8.33 7.74 10.32
N GLU A 166 -7.84 8.81 10.96
CA GLU A 166 -8.66 9.98 11.33
C GLU A 166 -9.35 10.64 10.12
N ASN A 167 -8.73 10.59 8.94
CA ASN A 167 -9.28 11.10 7.68
C ASN A 167 -10.09 10.05 6.90
N GLY A 168 -10.36 8.89 7.50
CA GLY A 168 -11.27 7.87 6.99
C GLY A 168 -10.67 7.03 5.87
N ALA A 169 -9.39 6.68 5.94
CA ALA A 169 -8.78 5.70 5.07
C ALA A 169 -9.46 4.33 5.23
N ASP A 170 -9.84 3.71 4.13
CA ASP A 170 -10.35 2.35 4.07
C ASP A 170 -9.19 1.35 3.83
N VAL A 171 -8.17 1.78 3.08
CA VAL A 171 -6.97 1.00 2.75
C VAL A 171 -5.73 1.83 3.03
N VAL A 172 -4.69 1.20 3.54
CA VAL A 172 -3.34 1.77 3.61
C VAL A 172 -2.42 0.98 2.69
N SER A 173 -1.68 1.67 1.84
CA SER A 173 -0.62 1.14 0.99
C SER A 173 0.72 1.69 1.44
N THR A 174 1.61 0.84 1.93
CA THR A 174 2.95 1.26 2.36
C THR A 174 4.02 0.42 1.67
N SER A 175 4.87 1.11 0.93
CA SER A 175 6.02 0.48 0.28
C SER A 175 7.33 0.72 1.03
N LEU A 176 7.20 0.86 2.34
CA LEU A 176 8.24 1.16 3.32
C LEU A 176 8.49 -0.04 4.23
N GLY A 177 9.63 -0.04 4.92
CA GLY A 177 9.88 -1.08 5.91
C GLY A 177 11.25 -0.96 6.57
N TYR A 178 11.33 -1.42 7.81
CA TYR A 178 12.42 -1.18 8.75
C TYR A 178 13.07 -2.48 9.19
N LEU A 179 14.41 -2.50 9.25
CA LEU A 179 15.18 -3.66 9.67
C LEU A 179 16.49 -3.29 10.39
N ASP A 180 17.03 -2.09 10.21
CA ASP A 180 18.41 -1.75 10.57
C ASP A 180 18.71 -1.81 12.06
N TRP A 181 17.70 -1.64 12.90
CA TRP A 181 17.78 -1.72 14.37
C TRP A 181 17.05 -2.92 14.96
N TYR A 182 16.62 -3.85 14.11
CA TYR A 182 15.93 -5.07 14.51
C TYR A 182 16.78 -6.31 14.23
N GLU A 183 16.52 -7.36 15.01
CA GLU A 183 16.96 -8.71 14.74
C GLU A 183 15.78 -9.54 14.20
N TYR A 184 16.06 -10.66 13.55
CA TYR A 184 14.98 -11.51 13.02
C TYR A 184 14.00 -11.97 14.12
N SER A 185 14.46 -12.14 15.36
CA SER A 185 13.59 -12.45 16.52
C SER A 185 12.50 -11.41 16.77
N ASP A 186 12.72 -10.18 16.32
CA ASP A 186 11.79 -9.06 16.51
C ASP A 186 10.67 -9.02 15.45
N MET A 187 10.82 -9.83 14.38
CA MET A 187 9.79 -10.03 13.38
C MET A 187 8.71 -11.01 13.87
N ASP A 188 8.11 -10.72 15.01
CA ASP A 188 7.20 -11.58 15.77
C ASP A 188 5.74 -11.09 15.79
N GLY A 189 5.45 -10.00 15.07
CA GLY A 189 4.13 -9.37 15.04
C GLY A 189 3.83 -8.44 16.22
N ASN A 190 4.76 -8.26 17.17
CA ASN A 190 4.47 -7.54 18.42
C ASN A 190 5.59 -6.61 18.89
N THR A 191 6.76 -6.65 18.26
CA THR A 191 7.94 -5.92 18.75
C THR A 191 8.15 -4.60 18.03
N ALA A 192 8.10 -4.55 16.70
CA ALA A 192 8.34 -3.32 15.95
C ALA A 192 7.19 -2.30 16.11
N VAL A 193 7.55 -1.02 16.20
CA VAL A 193 6.59 0.07 16.42
C VAL A 193 5.58 0.15 15.29
N THR A 194 6.05 0.06 14.05
CA THR A 194 5.20 0.10 12.85
C THR A 194 4.31 -1.14 12.75
N THR A 195 4.80 -2.31 13.15
CA THR A 195 4.03 -3.56 13.22
C THR A 195 2.83 -3.43 14.17
N ILE A 196 3.07 -2.89 15.38
CA ILE A 196 2.00 -2.61 16.35
C ILE A 196 1.01 -1.58 15.78
N GLY A 197 1.51 -0.54 15.09
CA GLY A 197 0.70 0.49 14.47
C GLY A 197 -0.28 -0.06 13.43
N VAL A 198 0.17 -0.92 12.51
CA VAL A 198 -0.71 -1.49 11.47
C VAL A 198 -1.74 -2.46 12.05
N ASP A 199 -1.42 -3.22 13.10
CA ASP A 199 -2.39 -4.08 13.77
C ASP A 199 -3.47 -3.26 14.50
N ILE A 200 -3.11 -2.12 15.07
CA ILE A 200 -4.09 -1.19 15.64
C ILE A 200 -4.99 -0.63 14.54
N ALA A 201 -4.44 -0.15 13.43
CA ALA A 201 -5.21 0.38 12.31
C ALA A 201 -6.17 -0.68 11.73
N ALA A 202 -5.71 -1.91 11.57
CA ALA A 202 -6.55 -3.02 11.12
C ALA A 202 -7.68 -3.32 12.12
N SER A 203 -7.43 -3.22 13.42
CA SER A 203 -8.46 -3.38 14.45
C SER A 203 -9.54 -2.29 14.42
N LEU A 204 -9.22 -1.12 13.84
CA LEU A 204 -10.12 0.00 13.60
C LEU A 204 -10.87 -0.10 12.26
N GLY A 205 -10.55 -1.10 11.45
CA GLY A 205 -11.24 -1.41 10.21
C GLY A 205 -10.48 -1.06 8.92
N VAL A 206 -9.24 -0.60 9.02
CA VAL A 206 -8.40 -0.25 7.88
C VAL A 206 -7.72 -1.49 7.31
N VAL A 207 -7.82 -1.72 6.00
CA VAL A 207 -7.06 -2.80 5.33
C VAL A 207 -5.62 -2.33 5.12
N CYS A 208 -4.68 -2.90 5.87
CA CYS A 208 -3.26 -2.55 5.77
C CYS A 208 -2.52 -3.47 4.79
N VAL A 209 -1.94 -2.90 3.75
CA VAL A 209 -1.14 -3.60 2.73
C VAL A 209 0.27 -3.05 2.74
N THR A 210 1.27 -3.92 2.89
CA THR A 210 2.68 -3.52 2.99
C THR A 210 3.59 -4.39 2.12
N ALA A 211 4.69 -3.82 1.68
CA ALA A 211 5.74 -4.55 0.96
C ALA A 211 6.44 -5.54 1.90
N ALA A 212 6.70 -6.77 1.43
CA ALA A 212 7.38 -7.80 2.23
C ALA A 212 8.87 -7.48 2.50
N GLY A 213 9.46 -6.60 1.69
CA GLY A 213 10.87 -6.26 1.72
C GLY A 213 11.66 -6.84 0.55
N ASN A 214 12.87 -6.31 0.33
CA ASN A 214 13.73 -6.66 -0.79
C ASN A 214 15.00 -7.39 -0.35
N SER A 215 14.93 -8.15 0.75
CA SER A 215 16.07 -8.78 1.41
C SER A 215 16.28 -10.25 1.05
N GLY A 216 15.48 -10.84 0.15
CA GLY A 216 15.51 -12.27 -0.18
C GLY A 216 16.85 -12.79 -0.71
N SER A 217 17.69 -11.94 -1.28
CA SER A 217 19.06 -12.29 -1.71
C SER A 217 20.16 -11.75 -0.78
N SER A 218 19.79 -11.07 0.32
CA SER A 218 20.73 -10.58 1.33
C SER A 218 20.92 -11.58 2.47
N SER A 219 21.81 -11.26 3.42
CA SER A 219 21.98 -12.05 4.65
C SER A 219 20.76 -12.01 5.58
N TRP A 220 19.92 -11.00 5.47
CA TRP A 220 18.67 -10.91 6.23
C TRP A 220 17.65 -11.95 5.75
N TYR A 221 17.40 -12.06 4.44
CA TYR A 221 16.55 -13.02 3.77
C TYR A 221 15.04 -12.85 4.04
N TYR A 222 14.64 -12.58 5.27
CA TYR A 222 13.26 -12.59 5.75
C TYR A 222 12.51 -11.29 5.47
N ILE A 223 11.21 -11.32 5.75
CA ILE A 223 10.35 -10.12 5.75
C ILE A 223 10.88 -9.06 6.73
N ILE A 224 10.49 -7.82 6.54
CA ILE A 224 10.89 -6.67 7.37
C ILE A 224 9.65 -6.03 8.01
N ALA A 225 9.80 -5.31 9.12
CA ALA A 225 8.67 -4.60 9.74
C ALA A 225 8.13 -3.50 8.79
N PRO A 226 6.80 -3.31 8.70
CA PRO A 226 5.72 -3.98 9.42
C PRO A 226 5.12 -5.21 8.71
N ALA A 227 5.81 -5.83 7.74
CA ALA A 227 5.31 -6.99 7.01
C ALA A 227 5.09 -8.24 7.91
N ASP A 228 5.69 -8.24 9.12
CA ASP A 228 5.52 -9.28 10.13
C ASP A 228 4.22 -9.17 10.93
N ALA A 229 3.47 -8.08 10.83
CA ALA A 229 2.22 -7.87 11.58
C ALA A 229 1.17 -8.98 11.32
N ASP A 230 0.30 -9.20 12.31
CA ASP A 230 -0.72 -10.25 12.27
C ASP A 230 -1.84 -9.95 11.28
N SER A 231 -2.25 -8.69 11.21
CA SER A 231 -3.43 -8.24 10.48
C SER A 231 -3.11 -7.62 9.12
N VAL A 232 -1.84 -7.54 8.75
CA VAL A 232 -1.39 -6.93 7.48
C VAL A 232 -1.51 -7.91 6.31
N ILE A 233 -1.66 -7.38 5.10
CA ILE A 233 -1.42 -8.10 3.85
C ILE A 233 0.00 -7.76 3.41
N SER A 234 0.96 -8.61 3.72
CA SER A 234 2.34 -8.45 3.24
C SER A 234 2.47 -9.00 1.84
N VAL A 235 3.13 -8.25 0.95
CA VAL A 235 3.13 -8.53 -0.48
C VAL A 235 4.52 -8.86 -0.99
N GLY A 236 4.70 -10.08 -1.48
CA GLY A 236 5.88 -10.54 -2.19
C GLY A 236 5.90 -10.10 -3.66
N ALA A 237 7.07 -10.19 -4.30
CA ALA A 237 7.27 -9.78 -5.67
C ALA A 237 7.49 -10.98 -6.61
N VAL A 238 6.69 -11.07 -7.68
CA VAL A 238 6.89 -12.00 -8.80
C VAL A 238 7.25 -11.26 -10.09
N ASP A 239 7.77 -12.00 -11.07
CA ASP A 239 7.97 -11.51 -12.44
C ASP A 239 6.75 -11.78 -13.34
N ASP A 240 6.89 -11.58 -14.64
CA ASP A 240 5.84 -11.77 -15.65
C ASP A 240 5.49 -13.24 -15.95
N ASN A 241 6.17 -14.17 -15.34
CA ASN A 241 5.90 -15.60 -15.43
C ASN A 241 5.49 -16.20 -14.08
N ASP A 242 5.06 -15.36 -13.14
CA ASP A 242 4.68 -15.71 -11.75
C ASP A 242 5.84 -16.35 -10.95
N ILE A 243 7.09 -16.09 -11.36
CA ILE A 243 8.27 -16.60 -10.65
C ILE A 243 8.70 -15.57 -9.61
N ILE A 244 8.89 -16.03 -8.37
CA ILE A 244 9.34 -15.15 -7.27
C ILE A 244 10.62 -14.42 -7.65
N ALA A 245 10.64 -13.12 -7.46
CA ALA A 245 11.82 -12.30 -7.70
C ALA A 245 12.88 -12.61 -6.63
N THR A 246 14.13 -12.77 -7.03
CA THR A 246 15.22 -13.18 -6.14
C THR A 246 15.45 -12.23 -4.95
N PHE A 247 15.04 -10.99 -5.10
CA PHE A 247 15.14 -9.99 -4.02
C PHE A 247 13.95 -10.05 -3.04
N SER A 248 12.80 -10.62 -3.45
CA SER A 248 11.61 -10.65 -2.59
C SER A 248 11.92 -11.33 -1.27
N SER A 249 11.63 -10.66 -0.16
CA SER A 249 11.77 -11.22 1.18
C SER A 249 10.82 -12.39 1.40
N HIS A 250 11.22 -13.30 2.27
CA HIS A 250 10.53 -14.56 2.54
C HIS A 250 10.05 -14.64 3.99
N GLY A 251 9.03 -15.45 4.24
CA GLY A 251 8.71 -15.91 5.57
C GLY A 251 9.64 -17.06 6.03
N PRO A 252 9.33 -17.67 7.16
CA PRO A 252 8.26 -17.28 8.08
C PRO A 252 8.58 -16.01 8.88
N THR A 253 7.61 -15.53 9.67
CA THR A 253 7.91 -14.69 10.83
C THR A 253 8.71 -15.46 11.88
N SER A 254 9.31 -14.77 12.84
CA SER A 254 10.11 -15.44 13.88
C SER A 254 9.28 -16.35 14.78
N ASP A 255 7.98 -16.09 14.90
CA ASP A 255 7.00 -16.91 15.61
C ASP A 255 6.34 -18.00 14.73
N GLY A 256 6.72 -18.08 13.43
CA GLY A 256 6.41 -19.19 12.53
C GLY A 256 5.19 -19.01 11.63
N ARG A 257 4.62 -17.80 11.51
CA ARG A 257 3.52 -17.52 10.58
C ARG A 257 4.01 -17.47 9.12
N ILE A 258 3.18 -17.95 8.20
CA ILE A 258 3.44 -17.86 6.76
C ILE A 258 3.44 -16.39 6.32
N LYS A 259 4.48 -15.99 5.60
CA LYS A 259 4.65 -14.69 4.92
C LYS A 259 5.38 -14.92 3.57
N PRO A 260 5.15 -14.06 2.57
CA PRO A 260 4.12 -13.00 2.52
C PRO A 260 2.72 -13.60 2.52
N GLU A 261 1.66 -12.80 2.68
CA GLU A 261 0.30 -13.27 2.46
C GLU A 261 0.05 -13.58 0.99
N VAL A 262 0.37 -12.64 0.10
CA VAL A 262 0.17 -12.78 -1.34
C VAL A 262 1.36 -12.21 -2.13
N CYS A 263 1.37 -12.47 -3.43
CA CYS A 263 2.35 -11.90 -4.36
C CYS A 263 1.66 -11.14 -5.49
N ALA A 264 2.36 -10.14 -6.04
CA ALA A 264 1.98 -9.47 -7.27
C ALA A 264 3.23 -9.11 -8.10
N ARG A 265 3.02 -8.53 -9.30
CA ARG A 265 4.13 -8.08 -10.16
C ARG A 265 4.99 -7.05 -9.42
N GLY A 266 6.20 -7.45 -9.03
CA GLY A 266 7.20 -6.59 -8.41
C GLY A 266 8.51 -6.55 -9.20
N ARG A 267 8.65 -7.36 -10.24
CA ARG A 267 9.82 -7.34 -11.13
C ARG A 267 9.45 -6.78 -12.48
N GLN A 268 10.15 -5.70 -12.90
CA GLN A 268 9.89 -5.00 -14.16
C GLN A 268 8.43 -4.52 -14.27
N THR A 269 7.89 -4.02 -13.17
CA THR A 269 6.55 -3.46 -13.09
C THR A 269 6.53 -2.08 -13.74
N TRP A 270 5.55 -1.83 -14.60
CA TRP A 270 5.35 -0.54 -15.20
C TRP A 270 4.82 0.47 -14.18
N CYS A 271 5.37 1.66 -14.23
CA CYS A 271 4.94 2.84 -13.46
C CYS A 271 5.24 4.11 -14.26
N VAL A 272 4.82 5.26 -13.79
CA VAL A 272 5.31 6.53 -14.36
C VAL A 272 6.81 6.64 -14.15
N ASN A 273 7.48 7.38 -15.01
CA ASN A 273 8.84 7.84 -14.74
C ASN A 273 8.75 9.18 -13.98
N PRO A 274 9.06 9.23 -12.67
CA PRO A 274 8.88 10.45 -11.88
C PRO A 274 9.69 11.65 -12.36
N ASN A 275 10.77 11.40 -13.11
CA ASN A 275 11.59 12.46 -13.72
C ASN A 275 11.03 12.96 -15.07
N SER A 276 9.79 12.61 -15.42
CA SER A 276 9.16 12.99 -16.69
C SER A 276 7.66 13.15 -16.52
N ASN A 277 7.07 14.15 -17.12
CA ASN A 277 5.62 14.34 -17.09
C ASN A 277 4.84 13.41 -18.05
N THR A 278 5.54 12.67 -18.91
CA THR A 278 4.91 11.89 -20.00
C THR A 278 5.46 10.49 -20.20
N ASN A 279 6.64 10.18 -19.66
CA ASN A 279 7.29 8.89 -19.88
C ASN A 279 6.94 7.89 -18.77
N TYR A 280 6.94 6.62 -19.15
CA TYR A 280 6.76 5.49 -18.24
C TYR A 280 8.08 4.73 -18.09
N SER A 281 8.24 4.02 -16.98
CA SER A 281 9.43 3.23 -16.66
C SER A 281 9.01 1.85 -16.15
N ARG A 282 9.98 0.92 -16.12
CA ARG A 282 9.84 -0.35 -15.42
C ARG A 282 10.79 -0.34 -14.22
N LEU A 283 10.23 -0.51 -13.04
CA LEU A 283 10.98 -0.62 -11.79
C LEU A 283 10.82 -2.02 -11.19
N SER A 284 11.64 -2.33 -10.19
CA SER A 284 11.59 -3.62 -9.49
C SER A 284 11.73 -3.40 -7.99
N GLY A 285 10.88 -4.08 -7.23
CA GLY A 285 10.80 -4.04 -5.77
C GLY A 285 9.45 -4.58 -5.32
N THR A 286 9.38 -5.13 -4.12
CA THR A 286 8.09 -5.43 -3.46
C THR A 286 7.26 -4.16 -3.29
N SER A 287 7.91 -3.00 -3.31
CA SER A 287 7.30 -1.67 -3.36
C SER A 287 6.37 -1.43 -4.55
N LEU A 288 6.58 -2.14 -5.67
CA LEU A 288 5.71 -2.05 -6.86
C LEU A 288 4.61 -3.13 -6.85
N ALA A 289 4.81 -4.22 -6.12
CA ALA A 289 3.80 -5.27 -5.93
C ALA A 289 2.73 -4.85 -4.91
N CYS A 290 3.15 -4.26 -3.81
CA CYS A 290 2.29 -3.79 -2.73
C CYS A 290 1.13 -2.90 -3.21
N PRO A 291 1.36 -1.82 -3.96
CA PRO A 291 0.28 -0.94 -4.41
C PRO A 291 -0.71 -1.61 -5.37
N LEU A 292 -0.29 -2.61 -6.16
CA LEU A 292 -1.21 -3.39 -6.99
C LEU A 292 -2.23 -4.15 -6.12
N VAL A 293 -1.76 -4.75 -5.03
CA VAL A 293 -2.60 -5.47 -4.05
C VAL A 293 -3.48 -4.50 -3.26
N ALA A 294 -2.95 -3.34 -2.86
CA ALA A 294 -3.73 -2.30 -2.18
C ALA A 294 -4.87 -1.77 -3.06
N GLY A 295 -4.61 -1.55 -4.35
CA GLY A 295 -5.64 -1.21 -5.31
C GLY A 295 -6.69 -2.31 -5.43
N ALA A 296 -6.31 -3.59 -5.52
CA ALA A 296 -7.24 -4.72 -5.57
C ALA A 296 -8.10 -4.81 -4.29
N ALA A 297 -7.52 -4.56 -3.12
CA ALA A 297 -8.27 -4.47 -1.86
C ALA A 297 -9.34 -3.38 -1.92
N ALA A 298 -9.04 -2.22 -2.49
CA ALA A 298 -10.00 -1.14 -2.66
C ALA A 298 -11.17 -1.54 -3.59
N LEU A 299 -10.92 -2.32 -4.64
CA LEU A 299 -11.99 -2.84 -5.51
C LEU A 299 -12.89 -3.83 -4.77
N ILE A 300 -12.32 -4.68 -3.89
CA ILE A 300 -13.08 -5.61 -3.06
C ILE A 300 -13.95 -4.84 -2.06
N ILE A 301 -13.41 -3.80 -1.41
CA ILE A 301 -14.18 -2.95 -0.48
C ILE A 301 -15.33 -2.25 -1.22
N GLN A 302 -15.10 -1.74 -2.43
CA GLN A 302 -16.17 -1.18 -3.26
C GLN A 302 -17.26 -2.21 -3.55
N ALA A 303 -16.90 -3.45 -3.84
CA ALA A 303 -17.84 -4.53 -4.13
C ALA A 303 -18.53 -5.06 -2.86
N ARG A 304 -17.87 -4.99 -1.72
CA ARG A 304 -18.32 -5.56 -0.43
C ARG A 304 -18.09 -4.58 0.72
N PRO A 305 -18.81 -3.45 0.74
CA PRO A 305 -18.63 -2.42 1.76
C PRO A 305 -19.08 -2.87 3.17
N ASP A 306 -19.69 -4.04 3.26
CA ASP A 306 -20.10 -4.69 4.51
C ASP A 306 -19.00 -5.56 5.14
N TRP A 307 -17.89 -5.82 4.42
CA TRP A 307 -16.80 -6.65 4.92
C TRP A 307 -15.85 -5.87 5.84
N SER A 308 -15.38 -6.55 6.88
CA SER A 308 -14.29 -6.07 7.74
C SER A 308 -12.94 -6.16 7.02
N ALA A 309 -11.92 -5.46 7.53
CA ALA A 309 -10.56 -5.54 7.01
C ALA A 309 -10.03 -6.98 6.97
N MET A 310 -10.34 -7.79 7.97
CA MET A 310 -9.90 -9.18 8.03
C MET A 310 -10.65 -10.08 7.04
N GLU A 311 -11.92 -9.81 6.72
CA GLU A 311 -12.66 -10.54 5.68
C GLU A 311 -12.11 -10.22 4.29
N VAL A 312 -11.73 -8.96 4.03
CA VAL A 312 -11.04 -8.56 2.79
C VAL A 312 -9.69 -9.29 2.68
N ARG A 313 -8.87 -9.28 3.74
CA ARG A 313 -7.59 -10.00 3.79
C ARG A 313 -7.77 -11.49 3.52
N GLU A 314 -8.70 -12.15 4.21
CA GLU A 314 -8.97 -13.58 4.04
C GLU A 314 -9.43 -13.89 2.61
N ALA A 315 -10.31 -13.08 2.04
CA ALA A 315 -10.78 -13.26 0.67
C ALA A 315 -9.62 -13.18 -0.35
N MET A 316 -8.70 -12.24 -0.19
CA MET A 316 -7.53 -12.13 -1.05
C MET A 316 -6.63 -13.35 -0.94
N MET A 317 -6.34 -13.80 0.28
CA MET A 317 -5.54 -15.01 0.52
C MET A 317 -6.20 -16.26 -0.05
N MET A 318 -7.49 -16.46 0.19
CA MET A 318 -8.22 -17.67 -0.21
C MET A 318 -8.55 -17.72 -1.71
N SER A 319 -8.49 -16.60 -2.42
CA SER A 319 -8.65 -16.55 -3.88
C SER A 319 -7.32 -16.59 -4.64
N ALA A 320 -6.20 -16.52 -3.95
CA ALA A 320 -4.88 -16.50 -4.55
C ALA A 320 -4.45 -17.89 -5.10
N SER A 321 -3.50 -17.91 -6.00
CA SER A 321 -3.16 -19.06 -6.83
C SER A 321 -2.56 -20.25 -6.08
N ASN A 322 -2.02 -20.04 -4.87
CA ASN A 322 -1.38 -21.06 -4.01
C ASN A 322 -2.17 -21.30 -2.70
N ALA A 323 -3.45 -20.89 -2.63
CA ALA A 323 -4.27 -20.96 -1.42
C ALA A 323 -4.40 -22.37 -0.83
N ASP A 324 -4.41 -23.40 -1.68
CA ASP A 324 -4.50 -24.80 -1.24
C ASP A 324 -3.22 -25.35 -0.60
N ASN A 325 -2.06 -24.70 -0.81
CA ASN A 325 -0.77 -25.15 -0.29
C ASN A 325 0.18 -23.97 -0.03
N PRO A 326 -0.18 -23.02 0.86
CA PRO A 326 0.60 -21.82 1.08
C PRO A 326 1.99 -22.13 1.65
N ASP A 327 2.98 -21.33 1.28
CA ASP A 327 4.37 -21.49 1.68
C ASP A 327 5.02 -20.13 2.05
N ASN A 328 6.28 -20.16 2.51
CA ASN A 328 7.01 -18.97 2.93
C ASN A 328 7.71 -18.23 1.76
N THR A 329 7.45 -18.60 0.52
CA THR A 329 8.01 -17.97 -0.68
C THR A 329 6.95 -17.16 -1.42
N TYR A 330 5.81 -17.79 -1.68
CA TYR A 330 4.68 -17.21 -2.41
C TYR A 330 3.50 -16.84 -1.51
N GLY A 331 3.52 -17.26 -0.25
CA GLY A 331 2.35 -17.16 0.59
C GLY A 331 1.20 -17.99 0.03
N TYR A 332 0.06 -17.36 -0.08
CA TYR A 332 -1.13 -17.95 -0.71
C TYR A 332 -1.15 -17.79 -2.24
N GLY A 333 -0.19 -17.08 -2.82
CA GLY A 333 -0.04 -16.93 -4.27
C GLY A 333 -0.12 -15.51 -4.77
#